data_6d955fe6554363bee265e78453e475ea
#
_entry.id   6d955fe6554363bee265e78453e475ea
#
_cell.length_a   1.000
_cell.length_b   1.000
_cell.length_c   1.000
_cell.angle_alpha   90.00
_cell.angle_beta   90.00
_cell.angle_gamma   90.00
#
_symmetry.space_group_name_H-M   'P 1'
#
loop_
_entity.id
_entity.type
_entity.pdbx_description
1 polymer ?
#
loop_
_entity_poly.entity_id
_entity_poly.type
_entity_poly.pdbx_seq_one_letter_code
_entity_poly.pdbx_strand_id
1 'polypeptide(L)'
;NINEKNADRIGVWIGSGIGGMETFEVAHTTLVERGPRRVSPFFVPMLIPDMATGQVSIDLGAKGPNGSTVTACATGTNSIGEAFKIIQRGDADAMVTGGTEAPITHMAIAGFSASRALSTNNDPETACRPFQEGRDGFVMGEGAGIVVLESLDSAKERGAEIYAEVVGYGSSGDAHHITAPVSYTHLRAHETPEH
;
A
#
# COMPACT_ATOMS: atom_id res chain seq x y z
N ASN A 1 4.79 -23.69 -3.97
CA ASN A 1 5.75 -23.21 -4.98
C ASN A 1 5.01 -22.83 -6.27
N ILE A 2 5.35 -21.68 -6.85
CA ILE A 2 4.83 -21.25 -8.15
C ILE A 2 5.56 -22.05 -9.24
N ASN A 3 4.82 -22.54 -10.23
CA ASN A 3 5.32 -23.32 -11.35
C ASN A 3 4.41 -23.11 -12.58
N GLU A 4 4.77 -23.67 -13.73
CA GLU A 4 4.06 -23.48 -14.99
C GLU A 4 2.57 -23.86 -14.95
N LYS A 5 2.15 -24.74 -14.03
CA LYS A 5 0.74 -25.20 -13.96
C LYS A 5 -0.15 -24.26 -13.15
N ASN A 6 0.43 -23.48 -12.22
CA ASN A 6 -0.33 -22.62 -11.31
C ASN A 6 0.02 -21.14 -11.42
N ALA A 7 1.04 -20.76 -12.18
CA ALA A 7 1.52 -19.38 -12.27
C ALA A 7 0.40 -18.40 -12.68
N ASP A 8 -0.45 -18.78 -13.62
CA ASP A 8 -1.55 -17.94 -14.13
C ASP A 8 -2.71 -17.79 -13.13
N ARG A 9 -2.71 -18.60 -12.06
CA ARG A 9 -3.71 -18.58 -10.99
C ARG A 9 -3.21 -17.90 -9.72
N ILE A 10 -1.96 -17.41 -9.73
CA ILE A 10 -1.35 -16.72 -8.59
C ILE A 10 -1.03 -15.28 -9.00
N GLY A 11 -1.70 -14.34 -8.36
CA GLY A 11 -1.56 -12.92 -8.66
C GLY A 11 -0.79 -12.15 -7.59
N VAL A 12 -0.47 -10.90 -7.92
CA VAL A 12 0.19 -9.96 -7.01
C VAL A 12 -0.57 -8.63 -7.05
N TRP A 13 -0.89 -8.09 -5.87
CA TRP A 13 -1.59 -6.81 -5.74
C TRP A 13 -1.07 -6.03 -4.53
N ILE A 14 -0.03 -5.23 -4.74
CA ILE A 14 0.65 -4.47 -3.69
C ILE A 14 0.50 -2.99 -3.97
N GLY A 15 0.03 -2.24 -2.99
CA GLY A 15 -0.16 -0.80 -3.12
C GLY A 15 0.96 0.01 -2.49
N SER A 16 1.19 1.19 -3.05
CA SER A 16 2.02 2.26 -2.50
C SER A 16 1.28 3.59 -2.65
N GLY A 17 1.29 4.42 -1.61
CA GLY A 17 0.56 5.68 -1.62
C GLY A 17 1.27 6.79 -2.41
N ILE A 18 2.60 6.78 -2.41
CA ILE A 18 3.43 7.85 -3.00
C ILE A 18 4.29 7.32 -4.15
N GLY A 19 4.77 6.08 -4.07
CA GLY A 19 5.73 5.52 -5.02
C GLY A 19 7.16 6.02 -4.77
N GLY A 20 7.98 6.08 -5.82
CA GLY A 20 9.41 6.33 -5.75
C GLY A 20 9.79 7.80 -5.54
N MET A 21 9.46 8.40 -4.40
CA MET A 21 9.76 9.81 -4.10
C MET A 21 11.25 10.11 -4.14
N GLU A 22 12.09 9.27 -3.56
CA GLU A 22 13.55 9.44 -3.62
C GLU A 22 14.07 9.41 -5.07
N THR A 23 13.56 8.48 -5.86
CA THR A 23 13.88 8.40 -7.30
C THR A 23 13.53 9.69 -8.00
N PHE A 24 12.39 10.29 -7.68
CA PHE A 24 11.97 11.57 -8.24
C PHE A 24 12.92 12.70 -7.85
N GLU A 25 13.26 12.85 -6.58
CA GLU A 25 14.18 13.90 -6.09
C GLU A 25 15.57 13.80 -6.76
N VAL A 26 16.14 12.60 -6.77
CA VAL A 26 17.46 12.35 -7.37
C VAL A 26 17.43 12.61 -8.88
N ALA A 27 16.41 12.15 -9.57
CA ALA A 27 16.27 12.37 -11.00
C ALA A 27 16.06 13.85 -11.35
N HIS A 28 15.26 14.57 -10.56
CA HIS A 28 15.05 16.00 -10.73
C HIS A 28 16.36 16.79 -10.53
N THR A 29 17.09 16.52 -9.48
CA THR A 29 18.40 17.15 -9.22
C THR A 29 19.37 16.86 -10.37
N THR A 30 19.42 15.61 -10.82
CA THR A 30 20.25 15.22 -11.99
C THR A 30 19.84 15.95 -13.26
N LEU A 31 18.54 16.11 -13.50
CA LEU A 31 18.03 16.85 -14.66
C LEU A 31 18.47 18.30 -14.65
N VAL A 32 18.35 18.97 -13.49
CA VAL A 32 18.67 20.40 -13.34
C VAL A 32 20.19 20.65 -13.44
N GLU A 33 21.00 19.81 -12.79
CA GLU A 33 22.44 20.02 -12.71
C GLU A 33 23.20 19.49 -13.92
N ARG A 34 22.73 18.41 -14.54
CA ARG A 34 23.49 17.63 -15.54
C ARG A 34 22.77 17.48 -16.87
N GLY A 35 21.52 17.94 -16.95
CA GLY A 35 20.70 17.88 -18.16
C GLY A 35 20.02 16.53 -18.41
N PRO A 36 19.10 16.49 -19.39
CA PRO A 36 18.16 15.35 -19.58
C PRO A 36 18.86 14.04 -19.98
N ARG A 37 20.03 14.11 -20.60
CA ARG A 37 20.79 12.91 -21.02
C ARG A 37 21.38 12.12 -19.85
N ARG A 38 21.34 12.66 -18.64
CA ARG A 38 21.89 12.04 -17.42
C ARG A 38 20.82 11.44 -16.52
N VAL A 39 19.54 11.68 -16.80
CA VAL A 39 18.46 11.02 -16.09
C VAL A 39 18.48 9.53 -16.39
N SER A 40 18.26 8.71 -15.35
CA SER A 40 18.28 7.25 -15.47
C SER A 40 17.18 6.75 -16.43
N PRO A 41 17.44 5.79 -17.32
CA PRO A 41 16.41 5.15 -18.13
C PRO A 41 15.41 4.35 -17.28
N PHE A 42 15.75 4.03 -16.04
CA PHE A 42 14.90 3.35 -15.08
C PHE A 42 14.06 4.31 -14.24
N PHE A 43 14.11 5.63 -14.52
CA PHE A 43 13.37 6.62 -13.76
C PHE A 43 11.87 6.28 -13.63
N VAL A 44 11.23 6.01 -14.76
CA VAL A 44 9.78 5.72 -14.77
C VAL A 44 9.44 4.45 -13.98
N PRO A 45 10.05 3.28 -14.27
CA PRO A 45 9.72 2.07 -13.50
C PRO A 45 10.12 2.14 -12.02
N MET A 46 11.08 2.97 -11.64
CA MET A 46 11.44 3.16 -10.22
C MET A 46 10.55 4.19 -9.51
N LEU A 47 9.76 4.96 -10.26
CA LEU A 47 8.89 6.00 -9.71
C LEU A 47 7.45 5.52 -9.47
N ILE A 48 6.89 4.77 -10.41
CA ILE A 48 5.46 4.47 -10.43
C ILE A 48 5.06 3.47 -9.32
N PRO A 49 3.92 3.70 -8.62
CA PRO A 49 3.53 2.92 -7.44
C PRO A 49 3.26 1.43 -7.70
N ASP A 50 2.92 1.05 -8.92
CA ASP A 50 2.60 -0.33 -9.28
C ASP A 50 3.84 -1.24 -9.43
N MET A 51 5.03 -0.69 -9.45
CA MET A 51 6.25 -1.49 -9.66
C MET A 51 6.62 -2.39 -8.49
N ALA A 52 6.15 -2.12 -7.28
CA ALA A 52 6.25 -3.09 -6.19
C ALA A 52 5.57 -4.41 -6.58
N THR A 53 4.37 -4.31 -7.15
CA THR A 53 3.63 -5.46 -7.69
C THR A 53 4.36 -6.11 -8.87
N GLY A 54 4.80 -5.30 -9.83
CA GLY A 54 5.50 -5.78 -11.01
C GLY A 54 6.78 -6.54 -10.67
N GLN A 55 7.61 -5.99 -9.79
CA GLN A 55 8.88 -6.61 -9.38
C GLN A 55 8.65 -7.92 -8.63
N VAL A 56 7.73 -7.94 -7.66
CA VAL A 56 7.39 -9.17 -6.91
C VAL A 56 6.81 -10.23 -7.84
N SER A 57 6.00 -9.85 -8.82
CA SER A 57 5.45 -10.76 -9.82
C SER A 57 6.56 -11.42 -10.65
N ILE A 58 7.56 -10.65 -11.08
CA ILE A 58 8.72 -11.15 -11.83
C ILE A 58 9.54 -12.10 -10.96
N ASP A 59 9.87 -11.70 -9.74
CA ASP A 59 10.72 -12.48 -8.84
C ASP A 59 10.09 -13.83 -8.45
N LEU A 60 8.76 -13.84 -8.29
CA LEU A 60 8.02 -15.06 -7.94
C LEU A 60 7.62 -15.90 -9.17
N GLY A 61 7.63 -15.33 -10.37
CA GLY A 61 7.07 -15.96 -11.55
C GLY A 61 5.54 -16.05 -11.53
N ALA A 62 4.87 -15.15 -10.78
CA ALA A 62 3.41 -15.10 -10.69
C ALA A 62 2.84 -14.39 -11.94
N LYS A 63 1.92 -15.04 -12.65
CA LYS A 63 1.36 -14.58 -13.94
C LYS A 63 -0.14 -14.31 -13.88
N GLY A 64 -0.74 -14.47 -12.71
CA GLY A 64 -2.15 -14.17 -12.48
C GLY A 64 -2.44 -12.66 -12.43
N PRO A 65 -3.60 -12.24 -11.93
CA PRO A 65 -3.98 -10.83 -11.85
C PRO A 65 -2.91 -9.98 -11.18
N ASN A 66 -2.57 -8.85 -11.80
CA ASN A 66 -1.49 -7.97 -11.38
C ASN A 66 -1.98 -6.53 -11.38
N GLY A 67 -1.77 -5.81 -10.30
CA GLY A 67 -2.20 -4.41 -10.19
C GLY A 67 -1.81 -3.79 -8.87
N SER A 68 -2.09 -2.50 -8.75
CA SER A 68 -1.81 -1.72 -7.55
C SER A 68 -2.99 -0.81 -7.22
N THR A 69 -3.23 -0.62 -5.94
CA THR A 69 -4.18 0.37 -5.44
C THR A 69 -3.41 1.55 -4.88
N VAL A 70 -3.92 2.77 -5.12
CA VAL A 70 -3.36 4.01 -4.58
C VAL A 70 -4.49 4.79 -3.93
N THR A 71 -4.62 4.67 -2.62
CA THR A 71 -5.64 5.31 -1.80
C THR A 71 -5.06 5.91 -0.52
N ALA A 72 -3.91 6.55 -0.66
CA ALA A 72 -3.17 7.17 0.44
C ALA A 72 -2.98 6.19 1.62
N CYS A 73 -3.34 6.58 2.84
CA CYS A 73 -3.18 5.75 4.04
C CYS A 73 -4.01 4.45 4.02
N ALA A 74 -5.07 4.38 3.21
CA ALA A 74 -5.91 3.19 3.07
C ALA A 74 -5.38 2.17 2.04
N THR A 75 -4.29 2.49 1.33
CA THR A 75 -3.75 1.72 0.22
C THR A 75 -3.54 0.24 0.54
N GLY A 76 -2.89 -0.07 1.67
CA GLY A 76 -2.64 -1.46 2.07
C GLY A 76 -3.94 -2.23 2.34
N THR A 77 -4.89 -1.62 3.05
CA THR A 77 -6.19 -2.23 3.33
C THR A 77 -6.99 -2.46 2.05
N ASN A 78 -7.02 -1.46 1.17
CA ASN A 78 -7.73 -1.59 -0.11
C ASN A 78 -7.07 -2.63 -1.03
N SER A 79 -5.74 -2.73 -1.04
CA SER A 79 -5.04 -3.76 -1.80
C SER A 79 -5.41 -5.17 -1.35
N ILE A 80 -5.48 -5.41 -0.04
CA ILE A 80 -5.95 -6.68 0.52
C ILE A 80 -7.41 -6.94 0.14
N GLY A 81 -8.26 -5.90 0.22
CA GLY A 81 -9.67 -6.00 -0.16
C GLY A 81 -9.88 -6.33 -1.64
N GLU A 82 -9.13 -5.71 -2.54
CA GLU A 82 -9.18 -6.01 -3.98
C GLU A 82 -8.69 -7.44 -4.27
N ALA A 83 -7.60 -7.86 -3.65
CA ALA A 83 -7.09 -9.24 -3.76
C ALA A 83 -8.13 -10.26 -3.27
N PHE A 84 -8.82 -9.98 -2.15
CA PHE A 84 -9.94 -10.80 -1.67
C PHE A 84 -11.06 -10.89 -2.72
N LYS A 85 -11.45 -9.78 -3.34
CA LYS A 85 -12.47 -9.76 -4.38
C LYS A 85 -12.05 -10.51 -5.65
N ILE A 86 -10.78 -10.46 -6.03
CA ILE A 86 -10.21 -11.22 -7.14
C ILE A 86 -10.37 -12.73 -6.91
N ILE A 87 -10.00 -13.20 -5.71
CA ILE A 87 -10.16 -14.63 -5.33
C ILE A 87 -11.64 -14.99 -5.24
N GLN A 88 -12.47 -14.12 -4.64
CA GLN A 88 -13.92 -14.38 -4.50
C GLN A 88 -14.62 -14.52 -5.85
N ARG A 89 -14.17 -13.80 -6.89
CA ARG A 89 -14.69 -13.95 -8.27
C ARG A 89 -14.14 -15.18 -9.01
N GLY A 90 -13.16 -15.87 -8.46
CA GLY A 90 -12.50 -17.00 -9.10
C GLY A 90 -11.45 -16.61 -10.14
N ASP A 91 -11.00 -15.36 -10.17
CA ASP A 91 -9.98 -14.88 -11.11
C ASP A 91 -8.57 -15.37 -10.74
N ALA A 92 -8.33 -15.66 -9.47
CA ALA A 92 -7.10 -16.25 -8.95
C ALA A 92 -7.39 -17.24 -7.82
N ASP A 93 -6.46 -18.17 -7.58
CA ASP A 93 -6.52 -19.09 -6.45
C ASP A 93 -5.73 -18.55 -5.25
N ALA A 94 -4.69 -17.75 -5.52
CA ALA A 94 -3.91 -17.06 -4.50
C ALA A 94 -3.45 -15.68 -4.95
N MET A 95 -3.29 -14.77 -3.99
CA MET A 95 -2.82 -13.40 -4.20
C MET A 95 -1.77 -13.04 -3.15
N VAL A 96 -0.62 -12.52 -3.58
CA VAL A 96 0.33 -11.81 -2.73
C VAL A 96 -0.11 -10.36 -2.69
N THR A 97 -0.42 -9.83 -1.50
CA THR A 97 -1.06 -8.52 -1.38
C THR A 97 -0.68 -7.79 -0.11
N GLY A 98 -0.89 -6.49 -0.09
CA GLY A 98 -0.59 -5.62 1.05
C GLY A 98 -0.19 -4.22 0.61
N GLY A 99 0.61 -3.56 1.44
CA GLY A 99 1.11 -2.23 1.17
C GLY A 99 2.60 -2.08 1.49
N THR A 100 3.24 -1.17 0.80
CA THR A 100 4.64 -0.79 1.03
C THR A 100 4.82 0.70 0.79
N GLU A 101 5.66 1.34 1.60
CA GLU A 101 6.00 2.76 1.46
C GLU A 101 7.40 3.03 1.98
N ALA A 102 8.18 3.84 1.26
CA ALA A 102 9.49 4.33 1.68
C ALA A 102 9.66 5.81 1.31
N PRO A 103 8.93 6.72 2.01
CA PRO A 103 8.80 8.11 1.59
C PRO A 103 9.66 9.08 2.42
N ILE A 104 10.59 8.63 3.26
CA ILE A 104 11.37 9.54 4.13
C ILE A 104 12.43 10.25 3.30
N THR A 105 11.99 11.30 2.59
CA THR A 105 12.82 12.15 1.75
C THR A 105 12.65 13.62 2.13
N HIS A 106 13.55 14.48 1.66
CA HIS A 106 13.47 15.91 1.94
C HIS A 106 12.17 16.53 1.43
N MET A 107 11.73 16.15 0.23
CA MET A 107 10.50 16.70 -0.38
C MET A 107 9.26 16.21 0.36
N ALA A 108 9.19 14.93 0.70
CA ALA A 108 8.05 14.39 1.43
C ALA A 108 7.93 14.99 2.83
N ILE A 109 9.05 15.10 3.57
CA ILE A 109 9.08 15.76 4.87
C ILE A 109 8.67 17.23 4.74
N ALA A 110 9.20 17.96 3.75
CA ALA A 110 8.84 19.35 3.52
C ALA A 110 7.35 19.53 3.19
N GLY A 111 6.80 18.65 2.35
CA GLY A 111 5.38 18.65 1.97
C GLY A 111 4.45 18.43 3.16
N PHE A 112 4.71 17.39 3.95
CA PHE A 112 3.91 17.09 5.14
C PHE A 112 4.11 18.13 6.26
N SER A 113 5.30 18.71 6.39
CA SER A 113 5.55 19.83 7.30
C SER A 113 4.78 21.08 6.89
N ALA A 114 4.77 21.42 5.60
CA ALA A 114 4.03 22.56 5.06
C ALA A 114 2.52 22.42 5.30
N SER A 115 1.99 21.20 5.24
CA SER A 115 0.60 20.90 5.57
C SER A 115 0.32 20.82 7.08
N ARG A 116 1.34 20.99 7.92
CA ARG A 116 1.27 20.87 9.40
C ARG A 116 0.76 19.51 9.87
N ALA A 117 1.07 18.45 9.14
CA ALA A 117 0.62 17.11 9.46
C ALA A 117 1.60 16.33 10.34
N LEU A 118 2.89 16.72 10.35
CA LEU A 118 3.91 16.06 11.16
C LEU A 118 3.93 16.56 12.59
N SER A 119 4.27 15.65 13.53
CA SER A 119 4.63 16.02 14.90
C SER A 119 5.84 16.95 14.89
N THR A 120 5.80 17.95 15.74
CA THR A 120 6.91 18.88 16.00
C THR A 120 7.76 18.46 17.19
N ASN A 121 7.38 17.39 17.88
CA ASN A 121 8.14 16.79 18.96
C ASN A 121 9.33 16.00 18.38
N ASN A 122 10.55 16.44 18.69
CA ASN A 122 11.78 15.80 18.22
C ASN A 122 12.32 14.72 19.16
N ASP A 123 11.62 14.40 20.24
CA ASP A 123 11.99 13.30 21.13
C ASP A 123 11.45 11.98 20.54
N PRO A 124 12.30 11.05 20.08
CA PRO A 124 11.89 9.81 19.45
C PRO A 124 11.06 8.90 20.37
N GLU A 125 11.25 9.01 21.70
CA GLU A 125 10.52 8.19 22.66
C GLU A 125 9.07 8.65 22.87
N THR A 126 8.77 9.90 22.56
CA THR A 126 7.47 10.51 22.86
C THR A 126 6.79 11.17 21.64
N ALA A 127 7.43 11.20 20.48
CA ALA A 127 6.89 11.83 19.29
C ALA A 127 5.69 11.04 18.73
N CYS A 128 5.82 9.71 18.59
CA CYS A 128 4.76 8.83 18.10
C CYS A 128 3.83 8.45 19.26
N ARG A 129 2.68 9.12 19.35
CA ARG A 129 1.71 8.95 20.44
C ARG A 129 0.26 8.92 19.93
N PRO A 130 -0.09 7.91 19.13
CA PRO A 130 -1.43 7.78 18.58
C PRO A 130 -2.46 7.68 19.71
N PHE A 131 -3.63 8.30 19.50
CA PHE A 131 -4.76 8.37 20.46
C PHE A 131 -4.54 9.19 21.74
N GLN A 132 -3.34 9.67 22.03
CA GLN A 132 -3.12 10.54 23.18
C GLN A 132 -3.71 11.94 22.96
N GLU A 133 -4.19 12.57 24.04
CA GLU A 133 -4.77 13.91 24.00
C GLU A 133 -3.78 14.97 23.50
N GLY A 134 -2.51 14.89 23.91
CA GLY A 134 -1.46 15.83 23.53
C GLY A 134 -0.75 15.54 22.21
N ARG A 135 -1.30 14.66 21.34
CA ARG A 135 -0.70 14.40 20.02
C ARG A 135 -0.79 15.63 19.12
N ASP A 136 0.25 15.88 18.33
CA ASP A 136 0.42 17.09 17.52
C ASP A 136 0.68 16.84 16.04
N GLY A 137 0.64 15.58 15.62
CA GLY A 137 0.89 15.16 14.24
C GLY A 137 1.37 13.72 14.17
N PHE A 138 1.65 13.23 12.98
CA PHE A 138 2.21 11.89 12.80
C PHE A 138 3.73 11.91 12.65
N VAL A 139 4.36 10.78 12.85
CA VAL A 139 5.78 10.54 12.57
C VAL A 139 5.86 9.69 11.31
N MET A 140 6.60 10.14 10.30
CA MET A 140 6.77 9.38 9.06
C MET A 140 7.52 8.07 9.34
N GLY A 141 7.05 7.01 8.73
CA GLY A 141 7.67 5.70 8.78
C GLY A 141 7.82 5.09 7.38
N GLU A 142 8.65 4.07 7.29
CA GLU A 142 8.84 3.25 6.10
C GLU A 142 8.62 1.78 6.47
N GLY A 143 8.12 1.02 5.52
CA GLY A 143 7.91 -0.41 5.74
C GLY A 143 7.08 -1.08 4.67
N ALA A 144 6.93 -2.39 4.83
CA ALA A 144 6.05 -3.22 4.03
C ALA A 144 5.30 -4.21 4.92
N GLY A 145 4.00 -4.35 4.67
CA GLY A 145 3.16 -5.36 5.29
C GLY A 145 2.47 -6.19 4.21
N ILE A 146 2.90 -7.44 4.05
CA ILE A 146 2.44 -8.33 2.97
C ILE A 146 1.82 -9.58 3.56
N VAL A 147 0.69 -9.98 2.99
CA VAL A 147 0.00 -11.23 3.29
C VAL A 147 -0.22 -12.04 2.00
N VAL A 148 -0.39 -13.33 2.15
CA VAL A 148 -0.83 -14.22 1.08
C VAL A 148 -2.28 -14.60 1.36
N LEU A 149 -3.19 -14.21 0.48
CA LEU A 149 -4.56 -14.70 0.46
C LEU A 149 -4.66 -15.89 -0.47
N GLU A 150 -5.46 -16.86 -0.10
CA GLU A 150 -5.68 -18.08 -0.87
C GLU A 150 -7.12 -18.54 -0.73
N SER A 151 -7.68 -19.15 -1.76
CA SER A 151 -9.00 -19.77 -1.65
C SER A 151 -8.95 -20.90 -0.61
N LEU A 152 -10.03 -21.04 0.15
CA LEU A 152 -10.10 -22.04 1.22
C LEU A 152 -9.87 -23.47 0.69
N ASP A 153 -10.38 -23.77 -0.50
CA ASP A 153 -10.25 -25.08 -1.11
C ASP A 153 -8.78 -25.36 -1.48
N SER A 154 -8.09 -24.42 -2.10
CA SER A 154 -6.67 -24.52 -2.43
C SER A 154 -5.81 -24.68 -1.17
N ALA A 155 -6.07 -23.89 -0.13
CA ALA A 155 -5.35 -23.95 1.13
C ALA A 155 -5.51 -25.33 1.82
N LYS A 156 -6.71 -25.87 1.84
CA LYS A 156 -7.01 -27.20 2.39
C LYS A 156 -6.36 -28.32 1.57
N GLU A 157 -6.44 -28.25 0.23
CA GLU A 157 -5.88 -29.27 -0.66
C GLU A 157 -4.37 -29.45 -0.46
N ARG A 158 -3.63 -28.35 -0.27
CA ARG A 158 -2.19 -28.39 -0.01
C ARG A 158 -1.80 -28.55 1.47
N GLY A 159 -2.77 -28.63 2.38
CA GLY A 159 -2.52 -28.74 3.83
C GLY A 159 -1.89 -27.50 4.44
N ALA A 160 -2.29 -26.31 4.00
CA ALA A 160 -1.77 -25.05 4.51
C ALA A 160 -2.12 -24.82 5.97
N GLU A 161 -1.22 -24.16 6.71
CA GLU A 161 -1.56 -23.54 7.98
C GLU A 161 -2.36 -22.27 7.70
N ILE A 162 -3.60 -22.23 8.18
CA ILE A 162 -4.53 -21.09 7.98
C ILE A 162 -4.54 -20.26 9.26
N TYR A 163 -4.08 -19.01 9.17
CA TYR A 163 -4.04 -18.09 10.32
C TYR A 163 -5.39 -17.44 10.60
N ALA A 164 -6.12 -17.07 9.54
CA ALA A 164 -7.41 -16.41 9.65
C ALA A 164 -8.20 -16.53 8.34
N GLU A 165 -9.49 -16.24 8.39
CA GLU A 165 -10.36 -16.10 7.23
C GLU A 165 -10.72 -14.62 7.01
N VAL A 166 -10.61 -14.14 5.77
CA VAL A 166 -11.12 -12.82 5.38
C VAL A 166 -12.58 -12.98 4.99
N VAL A 167 -13.47 -12.50 5.84
CA VAL A 167 -14.92 -12.70 5.67
C VAL A 167 -15.62 -11.57 4.93
N GLY A 168 -14.99 -10.41 4.77
CA GLY A 168 -15.59 -9.27 4.09
C GLY A 168 -14.64 -8.13 3.79
N TYR A 169 -15.05 -7.25 2.89
CA TYR A 169 -14.36 -6.01 2.53
C TYR A 169 -15.40 -4.96 2.14
N GLY A 170 -15.23 -3.75 2.65
CA GLY A 170 -16.03 -2.59 2.32
C GLY A 170 -15.15 -1.38 2.04
N SER A 171 -15.61 -0.50 1.16
CA SER A 171 -14.94 0.76 0.82
C SER A 171 -15.97 1.87 0.67
N SER A 172 -15.66 3.06 1.18
CA SER A 172 -16.49 4.25 1.04
C SER A 172 -15.60 5.50 0.97
N GLY A 173 -16.16 6.61 0.51
CA GLY A 173 -15.49 7.91 0.50
C GLY A 173 -16.33 8.96 1.23
N ASP A 174 -15.65 9.89 1.91
CA ASP A 174 -16.31 10.94 2.71
C ASP A 174 -17.05 11.97 1.86
N ALA A 175 -16.56 12.25 0.65
CA ALA A 175 -17.03 13.34 -0.22
C ALA A 175 -17.14 14.70 0.52
N HIS A 176 -16.22 14.96 1.44
CA HIS A 176 -16.29 16.09 2.37
C HIS A 176 -15.20 17.13 2.14
N HIS A 177 -13.95 16.78 2.33
CA HIS A 177 -12.82 17.71 2.25
C HIS A 177 -11.56 16.99 1.74
N ILE A 178 -10.66 17.73 1.09
CA ILE A 178 -9.47 17.15 0.46
C ILE A 178 -8.50 16.50 1.46
N THR A 179 -8.45 16.99 2.70
CA THR A 179 -7.52 16.47 3.73
C THR A 179 -8.16 16.20 5.09
N ALA A 180 -9.32 16.81 5.40
CA ALA A 180 -9.98 16.66 6.70
C ALA A 180 -11.07 15.57 6.61
N PRO A 181 -11.01 14.54 7.47
CA PRO A 181 -12.05 13.52 7.51
C PRO A 181 -13.37 14.08 8.03
N VAL A 182 -14.47 13.42 7.70
CA VAL A 182 -15.77 13.70 8.30
C VAL A 182 -15.78 13.38 9.80
N SER A 183 -16.78 13.86 10.52
CA SER A 183 -16.92 13.54 11.93
C SER A 183 -17.08 12.03 12.15
N TYR A 184 -16.62 11.56 13.29
CA TYR A 184 -16.66 10.16 13.70
C TYR A 184 -18.05 9.51 13.60
N THR A 185 -19.11 10.30 13.76
CA THR A 185 -20.50 9.83 13.67
C THR A 185 -20.86 9.29 12.29
N HIS A 186 -20.32 9.91 11.23
CA HIS A 186 -20.53 9.44 9.86
C HIS A 186 -19.84 8.11 9.59
N LEU A 187 -18.60 7.96 10.04
CA LEU A 187 -17.84 6.71 9.92
C LEU A 187 -18.53 5.54 10.62
N ARG A 188 -19.10 5.76 11.80
CA ARG A 188 -19.86 4.74 12.54
C ARG A 188 -21.08 4.20 11.80
N ALA A 189 -21.70 5.00 10.95
CA ALA A 189 -22.85 4.56 10.17
C ALA A 189 -22.52 3.45 9.14
N HIS A 190 -21.24 3.30 8.80
CA HIS A 190 -20.75 2.28 7.87
C HIS A 190 -20.07 1.10 8.57
N GLU A 191 -19.81 1.22 9.85
CA GLU A 191 -19.20 0.16 10.66
C GLU A 191 -20.25 -0.76 11.29
N THR A 192 -21.46 -0.75 10.81
CA THR A 192 -22.42 -1.61 11.43
C THR A 192 -21.97 -3.01 11.38
N PRO A 193 -21.88 -3.59 12.48
CA PRO A 193 -22.90 -4.54 12.73
C PRO A 193 -23.56 -4.32 14.03
N GLU A 194 -24.71 -4.55 13.89
CA GLU A 194 -25.53 -4.99 14.95
C GLU A 194 -24.87 -5.94 15.88
N HIS A 195 -24.87 -5.54 17.10
CA HIS A 195 -24.66 -6.44 18.23
C HIS A 195 -25.64 -6.08 19.34
#